data_88e6bb7b8851e2c2c71dcf616cb9ec4a
#
_entry.id   88e6bb7b8851e2c2c71dcf616cb9ec4a
#
_cell.length_a   1.000
_cell.length_b   1.000
_cell.length_c   1.000
_cell.angle_alpha   90.00
_cell.angle_beta   90.00
_cell.angle_gamma   90.00
#
_symmetry.space_group_name_H-M   'P 1'
#
loop_
_entity.id
_entity.type
_entity.pdbx_description
1 polymer ?
#
loop_
_entity_poly.entity_id
_entity_poly.type
_entity_poly.pdbx_seq_one_letter_code
_entity_poly.pdbx_strand_id
1 'polypeptide(L)'
;MSREKSLDAKKVVEALNVILEGELAGVVRYTHYSLMVFGHNRIPIVSWLREQASESLAHAATAGEHITTLEGHPSLKIAKLLETHKHAIGDILKESLVHELEQLENYRTLLELVEGKSVFLEEYCRTMIHDEEMHVSEVRKMIRKPE
;
A
#
# COMPACT_ATOMS: atom_id res chain seq x y z
N MET A 1 -2.58 30.58 16.95
CA MET A 1 -1.67 30.50 15.82
C MET A 1 -1.62 29.05 15.30
N SER A 2 -1.95 28.84 14.04
CA SER A 2 -2.01 27.52 13.48
C SER A 2 -0.62 27.01 13.08
N ARG A 3 -0.26 25.78 13.48
CA ARG A 3 0.95 25.09 13.03
C ARG A 3 0.80 24.55 11.63
N GLU A 4 -0.43 24.46 11.14
CA GLU A 4 -0.77 23.83 9.85
C GLU A 4 -0.82 24.82 8.68
N LYS A 5 -0.58 26.10 8.93
CA LYS A 5 -0.70 27.17 7.92
C LYS A 5 0.19 26.98 6.70
N SER A 6 1.24 26.17 6.77
CA SER A 6 2.17 25.94 5.68
C SER A 6 1.91 24.64 4.93
N LEU A 7 0.77 23.96 5.19
CA LEU A 7 0.42 22.74 4.46
C LEU A 7 0.09 23.06 3.01
N ASP A 8 0.77 22.42 2.09
CA ASP A 8 0.49 22.54 0.66
C ASP A 8 -0.56 21.48 0.27
N ALA A 9 -1.84 21.85 0.36
CA ALA A 9 -2.94 20.93 0.13
C ALA A 9 -2.89 20.28 -1.26
N LYS A 10 -2.47 21.01 -2.28
CA LYS A 10 -2.38 20.47 -3.64
C LYS A 10 -1.36 19.34 -3.73
N LYS A 11 -0.16 19.56 -3.18
CA LYS A 11 0.89 18.53 -3.16
C LYS A 11 0.49 17.33 -2.31
N VAL A 12 -0.18 17.57 -1.19
CA VAL A 12 -0.66 16.51 -0.31
C VAL A 12 -1.71 15.66 -1.02
N VAL A 13 -2.64 16.28 -1.74
CA VAL A 13 -3.65 15.56 -2.53
C VAL A 13 -2.98 14.72 -3.63
N GLU A 14 -1.97 15.26 -4.31
CA GLU A 14 -1.22 14.53 -5.32
C GLU A 14 -0.55 13.28 -4.71
N ALA A 15 0.10 13.43 -3.56
CA ALA A 15 0.75 12.31 -2.86
C ALA A 15 -0.27 11.28 -2.36
N LEU A 16 -1.41 11.72 -1.86
CA LEU A 16 -2.49 10.82 -1.43
C LEU A 16 -3.08 10.06 -2.63
N ASN A 17 -3.18 10.68 -3.79
CA ASN A 17 -3.62 10.00 -5.00
C ASN A 17 -2.64 8.92 -5.47
N VAL A 18 -1.34 9.17 -5.34
CA VAL A 18 -0.33 8.14 -5.61
C VAL A 18 -0.52 6.94 -4.69
N ILE A 19 -0.78 7.20 -3.40
CA ILE A 19 -1.07 6.14 -2.41
C ILE A 19 -2.36 5.39 -2.78
N LEU A 20 -3.42 6.11 -3.10
CA LEU A 20 -4.70 5.53 -3.52
C LEU A 20 -4.53 4.60 -4.71
N GLU A 21 -3.83 5.07 -5.74
CA GLU A 21 -3.56 4.27 -6.95
C GLU A 21 -2.72 3.04 -6.62
N GLY A 22 -1.75 3.15 -5.73
CA GLY A 22 -0.92 2.04 -5.27
C GLY A 22 -1.73 1.00 -4.49
N GLU A 23 -2.63 1.44 -3.61
CA GLU A 23 -3.48 0.53 -2.84
C GLU A 23 -4.48 -0.18 -3.76
N LEU A 24 -5.07 0.51 -4.72
CA LEU A 24 -5.97 -0.12 -5.70
C LEU A 24 -5.23 -1.13 -6.57
N ALA A 25 -4.00 -0.83 -6.96
CA ALA A 25 -3.14 -1.80 -7.65
C ALA A 25 -2.89 -3.02 -6.77
N GLY A 26 -2.74 -2.82 -5.45
CA GLY A 26 -2.62 -3.91 -4.47
C GLY A 26 -3.84 -4.83 -4.48
N VAL A 27 -5.05 -4.27 -4.52
CA VAL A 27 -6.29 -5.06 -4.61
C VAL A 27 -6.25 -5.97 -5.83
N VAL A 28 -5.92 -5.41 -6.99
CA VAL A 28 -5.85 -6.16 -8.25
C VAL A 28 -4.75 -7.22 -8.18
N ARG A 29 -3.57 -6.85 -7.74
CA ARG A 29 -2.39 -7.72 -7.66
C ARG A 29 -2.64 -8.92 -6.74
N TYR A 30 -3.08 -8.69 -5.51
CA TYR A 30 -3.29 -9.77 -4.55
C TYR A 30 -4.46 -10.68 -4.94
N THR A 31 -5.50 -10.12 -5.53
CA THR A 31 -6.61 -10.91 -6.09
C THR A 31 -6.10 -11.81 -7.20
N HIS A 32 -5.33 -11.26 -8.14
CA HIS A 32 -4.72 -12.00 -9.22
C HIS A 32 -3.85 -13.15 -8.72
N TYR A 33 -2.96 -12.87 -7.77
CA TYR A 33 -2.10 -13.90 -7.19
C TYR A 33 -2.92 -15.02 -6.56
N SER A 34 -4.01 -14.67 -5.85
CA SER A 34 -4.85 -15.68 -5.19
C SER A 34 -5.45 -16.67 -6.17
N LEU A 35 -5.63 -16.26 -7.44
CA LEU A 35 -6.16 -17.10 -8.50
C LEU A 35 -5.09 -17.99 -9.12
N MET A 36 -3.81 -17.63 -8.97
CA MET A 36 -2.69 -18.27 -9.64
C MET A 36 -1.88 -19.23 -8.77
N VAL A 37 -2.24 -19.38 -7.50
CA VAL A 37 -1.56 -20.32 -6.60
C VAL A 37 -2.12 -21.73 -6.80
N PHE A 38 -1.24 -22.68 -7.12
CA PHE A 38 -1.59 -24.08 -7.28
C PHE A 38 -0.72 -24.93 -6.36
N GLY A 39 -1.17 -26.15 -6.07
CA GLY A 39 -0.42 -27.13 -5.30
C GLY A 39 -0.87 -27.24 -3.85
N HIS A 40 -0.13 -28.00 -3.07
CA HIS A 40 -0.51 -28.38 -1.71
C HIS A 40 -0.63 -27.20 -0.73
N ASN A 41 0.11 -26.13 -0.97
CA ASN A 41 0.12 -24.96 -0.08
C ASN A 41 -0.92 -23.90 -0.45
N ARG A 42 -1.79 -24.21 -1.42
CA ARG A 42 -2.76 -23.25 -1.94
C ARG A 42 -3.67 -22.66 -0.86
N ILE A 43 -4.25 -23.50 -0.02
CA ILE A 43 -5.30 -23.04 0.91
C ILE A 43 -4.82 -21.92 1.83
N PRO A 44 -3.75 -22.07 2.61
CA PRO A 44 -3.29 -20.98 3.50
C PRO A 44 -2.76 -19.78 2.73
N ILE A 45 -2.10 -19.99 1.60
CA ILE A 45 -1.53 -18.88 0.82
C ILE A 45 -2.64 -18.05 0.16
N VAL A 46 -3.64 -18.69 -0.40
CA VAL A 46 -4.79 -17.97 -1.01
C VAL A 46 -5.54 -17.15 0.04
N SER A 47 -5.75 -17.71 1.23
CA SER A 47 -6.40 -16.99 2.33
C SER A 47 -5.60 -15.74 2.70
N TRP A 48 -4.29 -15.87 2.84
CA TRP A 48 -3.40 -14.75 3.15
C TRP A 48 -3.44 -13.67 2.05
N LEU A 49 -3.35 -14.09 0.79
CA LEU A 49 -3.39 -13.14 -0.34
C LEU A 49 -4.71 -12.37 -0.41
N ARG A 50 -5.83 -13.02 -0.14
CA ARG A 50 -7.14 -12.36 -0.13
C ARG A 50 -7.30 -11.41 1.04
N GLU A 51 -6.68 -11.69 2.18
CA GLU A 51 -6.61 -10.74 3.29
C GLU A 51 -5.82 -9.51 2.89
N GLN A 52 -4.71 -9.67 2.17
CA GLN A 52 -3.93 -8.54 1.68
C GLN A 52 -4.73 -7.68 0.71
N ALA A 53 -5.51 -8.30 -0.17
CA ALA A 53 -6.41 -7.57 -1.07
C ALA A 53 -7.43 -6.74 -0.29
N SER A 54 -8.04 -7.33 0.75
CA SER A 54 -9.01 -6.64 1.60
C SER A 54 -8.39 -5.48 2.37
N GLU A 55 -7.19 -5.65 2.90
CA GLU A 55 -6.46 -4.57 3.58
C GLU A 55 -6.13 -3.43 2.63
N SER A 56 -5.65 -3.75 1.41
CA SER A 56 -5.37 -2.73 0.39
C SER A 56 -6.62 -1.92 0.04
N LEU A 57 -7.77 -2.56 -0.05
CA LEU A 57 -9.03 -1.86 -0.32
C LEU A 57 -9.39 -0.91 0.83
N ALA A 58 -9.24 -1.35 2.07
CA ALA A 58 -9.49 -0.49 3.23
C ALA A 58 -8.52 0.70 3.25
N HIS A 59 -7.25 0.47 2.95
CA HIS A 59 -6.24 1.54 2.87
C HIS A 59 -6.55 2.53 1.74
N ALA A 60 -7.04 2.03 0.59
CA ALA A 60 -7.47 2.88 -0.52
C ALA A 60 -8.63 3.80 -0.10
N ALA A 61 -9.61 3.23 0.59
CA ALA A 61 -10.75 4.00 1.08
C ALA A 61 -10.30 5.11 2.05
N THR A 62 -9.39 4.80 2.97
CA THR A 62 -8.87 5.77 3.93
C THR A 62 -8.11 6.91 3.21
N ALA A 63 -7.25 6.57 2.26
CA ALA A 63 -6.55 7.59 1.46
C ALA A 63 -7.55 8.49 0.71
N GLY A 64 -8.57 7.89 0.12
CA GLY A 64 -9.64 8.61 -0.57
C GLY A 64 -10.39 9.56 0.34
N GLU A 65 -10.71 9.13 1.56
CA GLU A 65 -11.38 9.99 2.55
C GLU A 65 -10.52 11.21 2.91
N HIS A 66 -9.20 11.03 3.05
CA HIS A 66 -8.30 12.15 3.31
C HIS A 66 -8.23 13.11 2.13
N ILE A 67 -8.27 12.61 0.90
CA ILE A 67 -8.30 13.45 -0.31
C ILE A 67 -9.54 14.35 -0.30
N THR A 68 -10.71 13.76 -0.06
CA THR A 68 -11.96 14.55 -0.07
C THR A 68 -12.06 15.48 1.14
N THR A 69 -11.47 15.13 2.27
CA THR A 69 -11.36 16.04 3.43
C THR A 69 -10.57 17.30 3.05
N LEU A 70 -9.59 17.17 2.17
CA LEU A 70 -8.81 18.30 1.66
C LEU A 70 -9.45 18.95 0.41
N GLU A 71 -10.70 18.59 0.11
CA GLU A 71 -11.45 19.09 -1.04
C GLU A 71 -10.83 18.72 -2.39
N GLY A 72 -10.02 17.63 -2.41
CA GLY A 72 -9.42 17.10 -3.62
C GLY A 72 -10.33 16.07 -4.29
N HIS A 73 -9.89 15.62 -5.46
CA HIS A 73 -10.61 14.62 -6.26
C HIS A 73 -9.84 13.30 -6.28
N PRO A 74 -10.43 12.20 -5.77
CA PRO A 74 -9.78 10.88 -5.81
C PRO A 74 -9.58 10.39 -7.24
N SER A 75 -8.39 9.86 -7.51
CA SER A 75 -8.04 9.30 -8.82
C SER A 75 -8.89 8.07 -9.16
N LEU A 76 -9.20 7.90 -10.45
CA LEU A 76 -9.82 6.67 -10.97
C LEU A 76 -8.79 5.71 -11.56
N LYS A 77 -7.50 6.06 -11.50
CA LYS A 77 -6.42 5.24 -12.03
C LYS A 77 -5.94 4.25 -10.97
N ILE A 78 -5.23 3.22 -11.42
CA ILE A 78 -4.44 2.36 -10.54
C ILE A 78 -2.97 2.51 -10.92
N ALA A 79 -2.07 2.25 -9.97
CA ALA A 79 -0.65 2.27 -10.23
C ALA A 79 -0.28 1.15 -11.22
N LYS A 80 0.85 1.33 -11.89
CA LYS A 80 1.35 0.35 -12.86
C LYS A 80 1.57 -1.01 -12.17
N LEU A 81 1.03 -2.05 -12.77
CA LEU A 81 1.19 -3.42 -12.28
C LEU A 81 2.41 -4.07 -12.94
N LEU A 82 3.30 -4.60 -12.10
CA LEU A 82 4.39 -5.45 -12.56
C LEU A 82 3.80 -6.84 -12.83
N GLU A 83 4.04 -7.40 -14.01
CA GLU A 83 3.65 -8.77 -14.33
C GLU A 83 4.85 -9.51 -14.92
N THR A 84 5.31 -10.52 -14.20
CA THR A 84 6.46 -11.34 -14.62
C THR A 84 6.04 -12.65 -15.28
N HIS A 85 4.75 -12.97 -15.25
CA HIS A 85 4.21 -14.26 -15.68
C HIS A 85 4.82 -15.47 -14.94
N LYS A 86 5.38 -15.24 -13.76
CA LYS A 86 5.91 -16.27 -12.87
C LYS A 86 5.01 -16.39 -11.64
N HIS A 87 4.46 -17.56 -11.41
CA HIS A 87 3.42 -17.76 -10.39
C HIS A 87 3.77 -18.82 -9.35
N ALA A 88 5.03 -19.24 -9.26
CA ALA A 88 5.48 -19.99 -8.10
C ALA A 88 5.36 -19.10 -6.85
N ILE A 89 5.06 -19.67 -5.70
CA ILE A 89 4.84 -18.89 -4.47
C ILE A 89 6.02 -17.94 -4.20
N GLY A 90 7.26 -18.41 -4.35
CA GLY A 90 8.43 -17.56 -4.16
C GLY A 90 8.49 -16.36 -5.10
N ASP A 91 8.08 -16.55 -6.35
CA ASP A 91 8.03 -15.46 -7.34
C ASP A 91 6.93 -14.45 -7.00
N ILE A 92 5.77 -14.93 -6.61
CA ILE A 92 4.64 -14.09 -6.16
C ILE A 92 5.09 -13.23 -4.96
N LEU A 93 5.75 -13.84 -3.99
CA LEU A 93 6.22 -13.11 -2.79
C LEU A 93 7.26 -12.04 -3.13
N LYS A 94 8.19 -12.34 -4.04
CA LYS A 94 9.20 -11.36 -4.47
C LYS A 94 8.58 -10.20 -5.22
N GLU A 95 7.61 -10.47 -6.07
CA GLU A 95 6.89 -9.43 -6.81
C GLU A 95 6.04 -8.58 -5.85
N SER A 96 5.40 -9.22 -4.87
CA SER A 96 4.66 -8.53 -3.80
C SER A 96 5.58 -7.60 -3.01
N LEU A 97 6.79 -8.06 -2.71
CA LEU A 97 7.76 -7.27 -1.95
C LEU A 97 8.12 -5.96 -2.68
N VAL A 98 8.32 -6.04 -4.00
CA VAL A 98 8.59 -4.84 -4.82
C VAL A 98 7.43 -3.85 -4.68
N HIS A 99 6.20 -4.34 -4.80
CA HIS A 99 5.00 -3.49 -4.66
C HIS A 99 4.92 -2.85 -3.27
N GLU A 100 5.13 -3.63 -2.21
CA GLU A 100 5.04 -3.12 -0.84
C GLU A 100 6.13 -2.09 -0.52
N LEU A 101 7.33 -2.30 -1.03
CA LEU A 101 8.43 -1.34 -0.84
C LEU A 101 8.15 -0.01 -1.55
N GLU A 102 7.55 -0.05 -2.74
CA GLU A 102 7.13 1.15 -3.45
C GLU A 102 6.04 1.89 -2.67
N GLN A 103 5.07 1.15 -2.14
CA GLN A 103 3.98 1.75 -1.36
C GLN A 103 4.50 2.36 -0.05
N LEU A 104 5.44 1.69 0.60
CA LEU A 104 6.09 2.23 1.79
C LEU A 104 6.75 3.58 1.50
N GLU A 105 7.45 3.69 0.37
CA GLU A 105 8.05 4.96 -0.06
C GLU A 105 7.00 6.04 -0.33
N ASN A 106 5.86 5.67 -0.87
CA ASN A 106 4.75 6.61 -1.10
C ASN A 106 4.25 7.21 0.21
N TYR A 107 4.12 6.41 1.27
CA TYR A 107 3.73 6.90 2.59
C TYR A 107 4.81 7.78 3.22
N ARG A 108 6.10 7.45 3.02
CA ARG A 108 7.21 8.27 3.50
C ARG A 108 7.23 9.62 2.82
N THR A 109 6.97 9.66 1.52
CA THR A 109 6.87 10.91 0.76
C THR A 109 5.76 11.80 1.29
N LEU A 110 4.61 11.20 1.61
CA LEU A 110 3.51 11.96 2.21
C LEU A 110 3.89 12.50 3.58
N LEU A 111 4.57 11.69 4.41
CA LEU A 111 5.01 12.14 5.72
C LEU A 111 5.89 13.39 5.62
N GLU A 112 6.82 13.42 4.68
CA GLU A 112 7.67 14.59 4.45
C GLU A 112 6.87 15.86 4.15
N LEU A 113 5.75 15.72 3.44
CA LEU A 113 4.90 16.85 3.09
C LEU A 113 4.06 17.38 4.24
N VAL A 114 3.72 16.53 5.21
CA VAL A 114 2.80 16.88 6.29
C VAL A 114 3.47 17.05 7.65
N GLU A 115 4.69 16.57 7.81
CA GLU A 115 5.42 16.62 9.09
C GLU A 115 5.60 18.06 9.55
N GLY A 116 5.21 18.29 10.80
CA GLY A 116 5.25 19.63 11.39
C GLY A 116 4.15 20.58 10.90
N LYS A 117 3.24 20.08 10.07
CA LYS A 117 2.19 20.90 9.44
C LYS A 117 0.77 20.40 9.74
N SER A 118 0.57 19.10 9.80
CA SER A 118 -0.72 18.49 10.12
C SER A 118 -0.51 17.27 11.00
N VAL A 119 -0.83 17.39 12.28
CA VAL A 119 -0.72 16.25 13.22
C VAL A 119 -1.62 15.10 12.79
N PHE A 120 -2.82 15.42 12.32
CA PHE A 120 -3.78 14.41 11.83
C PHE A 120 -3.17 13.56 10.72
N LEU A 121 -2.58 14.19 9.71
CA LEU A 121 -1.96 13.48 8.60
C LEU A 121 -0.62 12.83 8.98
N GLU A 122 0.14 13.43 9.90
CA GLU A 122 1.34 12.79 10.44
C GLU A 122 1.01 11.45 11.10
N GLU A 123 0.00 11.43 11.96
CA GLU A 123 -0.39 10.20 12.65
C GLU A 123 -0.88 9.14 11.67
N TYR A 124 -1.63 9.54 10.66
CA TYR A 124 -2.02 8.65 9.57
C TYR A 124 -0.79 8.04 8.90
N CYS A 125 0.17 8.89 8.48
CA CYS A 125 1.38 8.42 7.82
C CYS A 125 2.20 7.49 8.70
N ARG A 126 2.39 7.83 9.97
CA ARG A 126 3.18 7.03 10.92
C ARG A 126 2.56 5.65 11.11
N THR A 127 1.24 5.61 11.26
CA THR A 127 0.51 4.34 11.39
C THR A 127 0.68 3.49 10.14
N MET A 128 0.53 4.09 8.96
CA MET A 128 0.66 3.36 7.70
C MET A 128 2.09 2.89 7.44
N ILE A 129 3.08 3.71 7.77
CA ILE A 129 4.50 3.33 7.65
C ILE A 129 4.79 2.14 8.57
N HIS A 130 4.33 2.21 9.82
CA HIS A 130 4.49 1.11 10.78
C HIS A 130 3.88 -0.19 10.21
N ASP A 131 2.65 -0.12 9.75
CA ASP A 131 1.94 -1.29 9.23
C ASP A 131 2.62 -1.85 7.98
N GLU A 132 3.05 -0.99 7.07
CA GLU A 132 3.77 -1.41 5.86
C GLU A 132 5.13 -2.04 6.19
N GLU A 133 5.86 -1.51 7.15
CA GLU A 133 7.13 -2.11 7.56
C GLU A 133 6.92 -3.48 8.20
N MET A 134 5.87 -3.64 9.00
CA MET A 134 5.48 -4.94 9.55
C MET A 134 5.16 -5.93 8.44
N HIS A 135 4.42 -5.48 7.43
CA HIS A 135 4.06 -6.29 6.26
C HIS A 135 5.29 -6.70 5.45
N VAL A 136 6.17 -5.76 5.16
CA VAL A 136 7.44 -6.03 4.46
C VAL A 136 8.28 -7.06 5.23
N SER A 137 8.38 -6.90 6.55
CA SER A 137 9.07 -7.84 7.42
C SER A 137 8.49 -9.25 7.30
N GLU A 138 7.16 -9.37 7.30
CA GLU A 138 6.47 -10.66 7.19
C GLU A 138 6.73 -11.32 5.83
N VAL A 139 6.64 -10.57 4.75
CA VAL A 139 6.91 -11.09 3.40
C VAL A 139 8.36 -11.57 3.29
N ARG A 140 9.31 -10.80 3.84
CA ARG A 140 10.71 -11.21 3.86
C ARG A 140 10.93 -12.51 4.62
N LYS A 141 10.23 -12.71 5.74
CA LYS A 141 10.27 -13.96 6.51
C LYS A 141 9.69 -15.13 5.71
N MET A 142 8.65 -14.89 4.92
CA MET A 142 8.06 -15.91 4.05
C MET A 142 9.00 -16.31 2.92
N ILE A 143 9.81 -15.39 2.43
CA ILE A 143 10.81 -15.65 1.36
C ILE A 143 12.04 -16.36 1.92
N ARG A 144 12.43 -16.05 3.15
CA ARG A 144 13.62 -16.60 3.79
C ARG A 144 13.50 -18.12 3.93
N LYS A 145 14.57 -18.83 3.61
CA LYS A 145 14.59 -20.30 3.73
C LYS A 145 14.52 -20.73 5.20
N PRO A 146 13.76 -21.78 5.51
CA PRO A 146 13.76 -22.36 6.86
C PRO A 146 15.15 -22.89 7.22
N GLU A 147 15.51 -22.81 8.48
CA GLU A 147 16.76 -23.39 9.01
C GLU A 147 16.58 -24.86 9.37
#